data_dc5b27cc03090cf739e912bd36b3b646
#
_entry.id   dc5b27cc03090cf739e912bd36b3b646
#
_cell.length_a   1.000
_cell.length_b   1.000
_cell.length_c   1.000
_cell.angle_alpha   90.00
_cell.angle_beta   90.00
_cell.angle_gamma   90.00
#
_symmetry.space_group_name_H-M   'P 1'
#
loop_
_entity.id
_entity.type
_entity.pdbx_description
1 polymer ?
#
loop_
_entity_poly.entity_id
_entity_poly.type
_entity_poly.pdbx_seq_one_letter_code
_entity_poly.pdbx_strand_id
1 'polypeptide(L)'
;MAEASPAKRPLWTCPDCGKQYVTRNMWHSCVIVPLESHFVGRPRAKALFDAYTAALEREGPITISVSKTRIEIMTRARFTGAVVRKDYLRSSLWLKRRVDSPRFTKIEHFGGNDWGHYFEIRDESDIDDELMALAREARAVGDQEAG
;
A
#
# COMPACT_ATOMS: atom_id res chain seq x y z
N MET A 1 -16.06 -21.40 22.00
CA MET A 1 -14.85 -21.48 21.18
C MET A 1 -15.14 -20.88 19.81
N ALA A 2 -14.45 -19.84 19.44
CA ALA A 2 -14.66 -19.25 18.11
C ALA A 2 -14.20 -20.25 17.05
N GLU A 3 -15.02 -20.42 16.02
CA GLU A 3 -14.61 -21.21 14.87
C GLU A 3 -13.44 -20.54 14.18
N ALA A 4 -12.41 -21.30 13.87
CA ALA A 4 -11.31 -20.79 13.10
C ALA A 4 -11.80 -20.47 11.69
N SER A 5 -11.49 -19.27 11.20
CA SER A 5 -11.76 -18.94 9.80
C SER A 5 -10.99 -19.91 8.89
N PRO A 6 -11.58 -20.29 7.74
CA PRO A 6 -10.85 -21.10 6.77
C PRO A 6 -9.51 -20.46 6.46
N ALA A 7 -8.48 -21.25 6.42
CA ALA A 7 -7.15 -20.77 6.05
C ALA A 7 -7.20 -20.16 4.65
N LYS A 8 -6.67 -18.94 4.49
CA LYS A 8 -6.53 -18.32 3.19
C LYS A 8 -5.51 -19.13 2.37
N ARG A 9 -5.68 -19.13 1.05
CA ARG A 9 -4.72 -19.80 0.18
C ARG A 9 -3.32 -19.23 0.40
N PRO A 10 -2.27 -20.07 0.39
CA PRO A 10 -0.90 -19.57 0.40
C PRO A 10 -0.66 -18.62 -0.74
N LEU A 11 0.15 -17.59 -0.52
CA LEU A 11 0.58 -16.69 -1.58
C LEU A 11 1.50 -17.44 -2.53
N TRP A 12 1.36 -17.15 -3.83
CA TRP A 12 2.31 -17.64 -4.82
C TRP A 12 3.58 -16.81 -4.75
N THR A 13 4.73 -17.48 -4.72
CA THR A 13 6.04 -16.82 -4.72
C THR A 13 6.67 -16.99 -6.09
N CYS A 14 7.03 -15.87 -6.73
CA CYS A 14 7.71 -15.91 -8.01
C CYS A 14 9.09 -16.56 -7.85
N PRO A 15 9.40 -17.62 -8.63
CA PRO A 15 10.71 -18.27 -8.52
C PRO A 15 11.87 -17.40 -9.02
N ASP A 16 11.58 -16.37 -9.83
CA ASP A 16 12.61 -15.54 -10.42
C ASP A 16 12.99 -14.34 -9.54
N CYS A 17 12.03 -13.72 -8.85
CA CYS A 17 12.28 -12.51 -8.06
C CYS A 17 11.89 -12.61 -6.58
N GLY A 18 11.19 -13.67 -6.18
CA GLY A 18 10.77 -13.86 -4.79
C GLY A 18 9.57 -13.04 -4.35
N LYS A 19 9.01 -12.22 -5.22
CA LYS A 19 7.80 -11.46 -4.91
C LYS A 19 6.60 -12.40 -4.75
N GLN A 20 5.69 -12.04 -3.86
CA GLN A 20 4.52 -12.86 -3.56
C GLN A 20 3.23 -12.19 -4.03
N TYR A 21 2.33 -13.00 -4.56
CA TYR A 21 1.04 -12.55 -5.07
C TYR A 21 -0.06 -13.53 -4.69
N VAL A 22 -1.29 -13.01 -4.61
CA VAL A 22 -2.47 -13.83 -4.35
C VAL A 22 -2.76 -14.75 -5.53
N THR A 23 -2.58 -14.25 -6.75
CA THR A 23 -2.83 -14.99 -7.98
C THR A 23 -1.56 -15.68 -8.44
N ARG A 24 -1.66 -16.99 -8.67
CA ARG A 24 -0.55 -17.76 -9.21
C ARG A 24 -0.18 -17.26 -10.59
N ASN A 25 1.13 -17.15 -10.84
CA ASN A 25 1.69 -16.65 -12.09
C ASN A 25 1.22 -15.24 -12.44
N MET A 26 0.94 -14.41 -11.42
CA MET A 26 0.58 -13.02 -11.63
C MET A 26 1.66 -12.31 -12.44
N TRP A 27 1.23 -11.62 -13.51
CA TRP A 27 2.15 -10.80 -14.29
C TRP A 27 2.69 -9.65 -13.44
N HIS A 28 4.00 -9.49 -13.45
CA HIS A 28 4.69 -8.43 -12.71
C HIS A 28 6.09 -8.25 -13.28
N SER A 29 6.75 -7.17 -12.91
CA SER A 29 8.17 -6.99 -13.22
C SER A 29 9.01 -7.76 -12.21
N CYS A 30 9.87 -8.65 -12.71
CA CYS A 30 10.84 -9.37 -11.88
C CYS A 30 12.10 -8.54 -11.58
N VAL A 31 12.14 -7.30 -12.02
CA VAL A 31 13.29 -6.42 -11.75
C VAL A 31 13.34 -6.11 -10.26
N ILE A 32 14.47 -6.42 -9.62
CA ILE A 32 14.70 -6.10 -8.22
C ILE A 32 15.36 -4.73 -8.17
N VAL A 33 14.69 -3.79 -7.50
CA VAL A 33 15.17 -2.42 -7.34
C VAL A 33 15.36 -2.15 -5.85
N PRO A 34 16.53 -1.66 -5.43
CA PRO A 34 16.73 -1.31 -4.02
C PRO A 34 15.79 -0.17 -3.61
N LEU A 35 15.21 -0.29 -2.42
CA LEU A 35 14.31 0.73 -1.88
C LEU A 35 14.99 2.11 -1.86
N GLU A 36 16.25 2.15 -1.45
CA GLU A 36 17.01 3.39 -1.31
C GLU A 36 17.16 4.15 -2.63
N SER A 37 17.09 3.45 -3.77
CA SER A 37 17.24 4.09 -5.09
C SER A 37 16.15 5.15 -5.35
N HIS A 38 14.97 4.99 -4.73
CA HIS A 38 13.90 5.98 -4.84
C HIS A 38 14.17 7.28 -4.10
N PHE A 39 15.08 7.24 -3.13
CA PHE A 39 15.32 8.34 -2.19
C PHE A 39 16.65 9.06 -2.38
N VAL A 40 17.40 8.72 -3.42
CA VAL A 40 18.66 9.40 -3.72
C VAL A 40 18.41 10.90 -3.93
N GLY A 41 19.04 11.74 -3.11
CA GLY A 41 18.83 13.19 -3.15
C GLY A 41 17.45 13.64 -2.65
N ARG A 42 16.71 12.79 -1.93
CA ARG A 42 15.34 13.07 -1.49
C ARG A 42 15.16 12.79 0.01
N PRO A 43 15.91 13.46 0.89
CA PRO A 43 15.86 13.14 2.32
C PRO A 43 14.51 13.43 2.97
N ARG A 44 13.80 14.46 2.50
CA ARG A 44 12.46 14.77 3.03
C ARG A 44 11.46 13.69 2.66
N ALA A 45 11.46 13.24 1.41
CA ALA A 45 10.59 12.16 0.97
C ALA A 45 10.89 10.88 1.75
N LYS A 46 12.16 10.58 2.01
CA LYS A 46 12.56 9.42 2.81
C LYS A 46 12.00 9.50 4.23
N ALA A 47 12.12 10.66 4.86
CA ALA A 47 11.59 10.86 6.21
C ALA A 47 10.06 10.66 6.26
N LEU A 48 9.35 11.16 5.25
CA LEU A 48 7.89 10.97 5.15
C LEU A 48 7.53 9.50 4.92
N PHE A 49 8.29 8.82 4.08
CA PHE A 49 8.09 7.39 3.83
C PHE A 49 8.32 6.58 5.11
N ASP A 50 9.38 6.87 5.85
CA ASP A 50 9.65 6.17 7.11
C ASP A 50 8.55 6.42 8.14
N ALA A 51 8.04 7.65 8.24
CA ALA A 51 6.94 7.98 9.13
C ALA A 51 5.66 7.24 8.75
N TYR A 52 5.36 7.17 7.45
CA TYR A 52 4.17 6.49 6.96
C TYR A 52 4.24 4.98 7.23
N THR A 53 5.36 4.36 6.86
CA THR A 53 5.53 2.91 7.07
C THR A 53 5.55 2.55 8.55
N ALA A 54 6.16 3.37 9.40
CA ALA A 54 6.14 3.15 10.84
C ALA A 54 4.70 3.20 11.39
N ALA A 55 3.89 4.13 10.90
CA ALA A 55 2.49 4.23 11.29
C ALA A 55 1.70 2.99 10.85
N LEU A 56 1.94 2.51 9.62
CA LEU A 56 1.29 1.31 9.12
C LEU A 56 1.71 0.06 9.90
N GLU A 57 2.99 -0.06 10.25
CA GLU A 57 3.52 -1.21 10.99
C GLU A 57 2.98 -1.31 12.42
N ARG A 58 2.52 -0.20 12.99
CA ARG A 58 1.84 -0.24 14.30
C ARG A 58 0.56 -1.07 14.28
N GLU A 59 -0.05 -1.20 13.11
CA GLU A 59 -1.26 -2.01 12.93
C GLU A 59 -0.94 -3.48 12.61
N GLY A 60 0.34 -3.81 12.43
CA GLY A 60 0.81 -5.14 12.12
C GLY A 60 1.83 -5.17 10.99
N PRO A 61 2.41 -6.33 10.68
CA PRO A 61 3.44 -6.44 9.66
C PRO A 61 2.95 -6.08 8.28
N ILE A 62 3.84 -5.47 7.49
CA ILE A 62 3.60 -5.14 6.09
C ILE A 62 4.73 -5.70 5.23
N THR A 63 4.43 -5.90 3.94
CA THR A 63 5.43 -6.29 2.95
C THR A 63 5.61 -5.12 1.98
N ILE A 64 6.85 -4.77 1.69
CA ILE A 64 7.18 -3.70 0.76
C ILE A 64 7.75 -4.32 -0.51
N SER A 65 7.14 -3.98 -1.65
CA SER A 65 7.60 -4.42 -2.96
C SER A 65 8.01 -3.19 -3.78
N VAL A 66 9.23 -3.20 -4.29
CA VAL A 66 9.81 -2.03 -4.95
C VAL A 66 9.92 -2.28 -6.44
N SER A 67 9.40 -1.38 -7.26
CA SER A 67 9.61 -1.37 -8.69
C SER A 67 10.37 -0.10 -9.10
N LYS A 68 10.68 0.05 -10.38
CA LYS A 68 11.43 1.23 -10.87
C LYS A 68 10.68 2.54 -10.61
N THR A 69 9.36 2.51 -10.65
CA THR A 69 8.54 3.73 -10.65
C THR A 69 7.73 3.93 -9.38
N ARG A 70 7.57 2.90 -8.55
CA ARG A 70 6.74 3.00 -7.35
C ARG A 70 7.12 1.96 -6.31
N ILE A 71 6.65 2.20 -5.11
CA ILE A 71 6.78 1.29 -3.98
C ILE A 71 5.37 0.82 -3.63
N GLU A 72 5.16 -0.47 -3.56
CA GLU A 72 3.88 -1.06 -3.16
C GLU A 72 3.97 -1.55 -1.72
N ILE A 73 2.94 -1.29 -0.95
CA ILE A 73 2.83 -1.74 0.44
C ILE A 73 1.63 -2.66 0.51
N MET A 74 1.84 -3.86 1.03
CA MET A 74 0.83 -4.90 0.98
C MET A 74 0.81 -5.74 2.26
N THR A 75 -0.30 -6.40 2.46
CA THR A 75 -0.43 -7.55 3.34
C THR A 75 -0.51 -8.77 2.42
N ARG A 76 -1.66 -9.37 2.18
CA ARG A 76 -1.78 -10.40 1.12
C ARG A 76 -1.79 -9.76 -0.27
N ALA A 77 -2.48 -8.64 -0.39
CA ALA A 77 -2.54 -7.84 -1.61
C ALA A 77 -2.17 -6.39 -1.29
N ARG A 78 -1.85 -5.64 -2.32
CA ARG A 78 -1.53 -4.23 -2.19
C ARG A 78 -2.75 -3.46 -1.69
N PHE A 79 -2.55 -2.61 -0.69
CA PHE A 79 -3.60 -1.74 -0.18
C PHE A 79 -3.19 -0.26 -0.17
N THR A 80 -1.90 0.01 -0.24
CA THR A 80 -1.35 1.37 -0.34
C THR A 80 0.01 1.31 -1.01
N GLY A 81 0.67 2.43 -1.13
CA GLY A 81 2.00 2.50 -1.73
C GLY A 81 2.52 3.91 -1.75
N ALA A 82 3.59 4.13 -2.50
CA ALA A 82 4.19 5.44 -2.63
C ALA A 82 4.85 5.61 -3.99
N VAL A 83 4.65 6.76 -4.59
CA VAL A 83 5.48 7.27 -5.68
C VAL A 83 6.29 8.41 -5.09
N VAL A 84 7.62 8.25 -5.10
CA VAL A 84 8.51 9.20 -4.46
C VAL A 84 8.72 10.41 -5.38
N ARG A 85 8.42 11.60 -4.86
CA ARG A 85 8.69 12.86 -5.52
C ARG A 85 9.88 13.53 -4.86
N LYS A 86 10.24 14.71 -5.33
CA LYS A 86 11.47 15.38 -4.84
C LYS A 86 11.47 15.58 -3.32
N ASP A 87 10.37 16.06 -2.77
CA ASP A 87 10.25 16.40 -1.35
C ASP A 87 8.91 15.98 -0.72
N TYR A 88 8.16 15.09 -1.40
CA TYR A 88 6.90 14.56 -0.89
C TYR A 88 6.61 13.19 -1.49
N LEU A 89 5.54 12.56 -1.02
CA LEU A 89 5.07 11.28 -1.54
C LEU A 89 3.70 11.44 -2.19
N ARG A 90 3.48 10.77 -3.30
CA ARG A 90 2.13 10.49 -3.80
C ARG A 90 1.77 9.09 -3.34
N SER A 91 0.58 8.94 -2.80
CA SER A 91 0.12 7.65 -2.29
C SER A 91 -1.32 7.38 -2.70
N SER A 92 -1.79 6.21 -2.40
CA SER A 92 -3.17 5.83 -2.66
C SER A 92 -3.65 4.83 -1.62
N LEU A 93 -4.98 4.76 -1.47
CA LEU A 93 -5.62 3.73 -0.65
C LEU A 93 -6.66 3.02 -1.51
N TRP A 94 -6.69 1.71 -1.40
CA TRP A 94 -7.65 0.88 -2.09
C TRP A 94 -8.78 0.54 -1.14
N LEU A 95 -9.98 1.04 -1.45
CA LEU A 95 -11.16 0.87 -0.59
C LEU A 95 -12.28 0.22 -1.38
N LYS A 96 -13.21 -0.41 -0.65
CA LYS A 96 -14.39 -1.04 -1.23
C LYS A 96 -15.59 -0.10 -1.33
N ARG A 97 -15.37 1.18 -1.08
CA ARG A 97 -16.38 2.22 -1.16
C ARG A 97 -15.74 3.53 -1.54
N ARG A 98 -16.52 4.43 -2.09
CA ARG A 98 -16.05 5.80 -2.35
C ARG A 98 -16.06 6.60 -1.05
N VAL A 99 -14.94 7.23 -0.75
CA VAL A 99 -14.83 8.15 0.39
C VAL A 99 -14.50 9.54 -0.15
N ASP A 100 -15.36 10.50 0.14
CA ASP A 100 -15.11 11.89 -0.24
C ASP A 100 -14.40 12.61 0.90
N SER A 101 -13.21 13.12 0.61
CA SER A 101 -12.42 13.91 1.56
C SER A 101 -11.57 14.88 0.76
N PRO A 102 -11.39 16.12 1.27
CA PRO A 102 -10.56 17.10 0.57
C PRO A 102 -9.10 16.69 0.40
N ARG A 103 -8.62 15.71 1.16
CA ARG A 103 -7.26 15.21 0.98
C ARG A 103 -7.05 14.44 -0.32
N PHE A 104 -8.12 13.86 -0.88
CA PHE A 104 -7.97 13.05 -2.09
C PHE A 104 -7.91 13.95 -3.32
N THR A 105 -6.79 13.85 -4.04
CA THR A 105 -6.58 14.60 -5.27
C THR A 105 -7.29 13.97 -6.46
N LYS A 106 -7.56 12.67 -6.38
CA LYS A 106 -8.25 11.91 -7.40
C LYS A 106 -8.91 10.70 -6.77
N ILE A 107 -10.10 10.36 -7.24
CA ILE A 107 -10.80 9.13 -6.86
C ILE A 107 -11.12 8.40 -8.15
N GLU A 108 -10.76 7.12 -8.23
CA GLU A 108 -10.92 6.33 -9.45
C GLU A 108 -11.70 5.06 -9.14
N HIS A 109 -12.74 4.81 -9.94
CA HIS A 109 -13.55 3.61 -9.83
C HIS A 109 -13.00 2.53 -10.77
N PHE A 110 -12.66 1.37 -10.21
CA PHE A 110 -12.08 0.26 -10.97
C PHE A 110 -13.10 -0.85 -11.28
N GLY A 111 -14.37 -0.58 -11.08
CA GLY A 111 -15.45 -1.55 -11.29
C GLY A 111 -15.90 -2.20 -9.98
N GLY A 112 -17.13 -2.66 -9.95
CA GLY A 112 -17.70 -3.24 -8.73
C GLY A 112 -17.60 -2.29 -7.53
N ASN A 113 -17.02 -2.78 -6.45
CA ASN A 113 -16.81 -2.01 -5.22
C ASN A 113 -15.38 -1.50 -5.07
N ASP A 114 -14.56 -1.56 -6.13
CA ASP A 114 -13.15 -1.20 -6.02
C ASP A 114 -12.92 0.26 -6.35
N TRP A 115 -12.38 1.01 -5.39
CA TRP A 115 -12.13 2.44 -5.50
C TRP A 115 -10.72 2.77 -5.08
N GLY A 116 -9.96 3.43 -5.95
CA GLY A 116 -8.65 4.00 -5.64
C GLY A 116 -8.78 5.45 -5.22
N HIS A 117 -8.14 5.79 -4.10
CA HIS A 117 -8.16 7.14 -3.53
C HIS A 117 -6.74 7.65 -3.48
N TYR A 118 -6.44 8.70 -4.23
CA TYR A 118 -5.08 9.22 -4.37
C TYR A 118 -4.91 10.48 -3.51
N PHE A 119 -3.78 10.56 -2.83
CA PHE A 119 -3.47 11.69 -1.96
C PHE A 119 -1.96 11.93 -1.92
N GLU A 120 -1.57 13.05 -1.30
CA GLU A 120 -0.17 13.40 -1.14
C GLU A 120 0.18 13.48 0.34
N ILE A 121 1.39 13.02 0.69
CA ILE A 121 1.97 13.19 2.01
C ILE A 121 3.10 14.19 1.83
N ARG A 122 2.89 15.41 2.30
CA ARG A 122 3.85 16.51 2.20
C ARG A 122 4.47 16.87 3.54
N ASP A 123 3.83 16.46 4.63
CA ASP A 123 4.27 16.68 6.00
C ASP A 123 3.83 15.50 6.86
N GLU A 124 4.52 15.27 7.98
CA GLU A 124 4.12 14.20 8.90
C GLU A 124 2.71 14.39 9.45
N SER A 125 2.25 15.64 9.59
CA SER A 125 0.89 15.93 10.02
C SER A 125 -0.18 15.43 9.07
N ASP A 126 0.17 15.12 7.83
CA ASP A 126 -0.75 14.49 6.88
C ASP A 126 -1.04 13.03 7.23
N ILE A 127 -0.18 12.42 8.05
CA ILE A 127 -0.38 11.06 8.58
C ILE A 127 -1.18 11.20 9.88
N ASP A 128 -2.44 11.54 9.74
CA ASP A 128 -3.34 11.83 10.85
C ASP A 128 -4.30 10.66 11.14
N ASP A 129 -5.16 10.85 12.12
CA ASP A 129 -6.10 9.81 12.54
C ASP A 129 -7.09 9.43 11.45
N GLU A 130 -7.54 10.40 10.62
CA GLU A 130 -8.42 10.10 9.49
C GLU A 130 -7.71 9.20 8.49
N LEU A 131 -6.48 9.56 8.10
CA LEU A 131 -5.71 8.75 7.16
C LEU A 131 -5.49 7.34 7.71
N MET A 132 -5.12 7.24 8.98
CA MET A 132 -4.86 5.93 9.58
C MET A 132 -6.12 5.08 9.74
N ALA A 133 -7.27 5.69 9.98
CA ALA A 133 -8.54 4.96 9.98
C ALA A 133 -8.86 4.40 8.60
N LEU A 134 -8.66 5.19 7.55
CA LEU A 134 -8.87 4.75 6.17
C LEU A 134 -7.82 3.72 5.75
N ALA A 135 -6.59 3.86 6.22
CA ALA A 135 -5.54 2.87 5.96
C ALA A 135 -5.85 1.52 6.60
N ARG A 136 -6.46 1.50 7.79
CA ARG A 136 -6.93 0.25 8.41
C ARG A 136 -8.01 -0.41 7.56
N GLU A 137 -8.93 0.37 7.03
CA GLU A 137 -9.97 -0.14 6.12
C GLU A 137 -9.35 -0.70 4.84
N ALA A 138 -8.39 0.00 4.26
CA ALA A 138 -7.66 -0.47 3.07
C ALA A 138 -6.86 -1.73 3.37
N ARG A 139 -6.26 -1.82 4.56
CA ARG A 139 -5.51 -3.00 5.00
C ARG A 139 -6.41 -4.23 5.06
N ALA A 140 -7.64 -4.09 5.53
CA ALA A 140 -8.59 -5.20 5.55
C ALA A 140 -8.88 -5.69 4.13
N VAL A 141 -8.95 -4.79 3.14
CA VAL A 141 -9.06 -5.17 1.73
C VAL A 141 -7.83 -5.94 1.28
N GLY A 142 -6.63 -5.46 1.62
CA GLY A 142 -5.37 -6.14 1.31
C GLY A 142 -5.27 -7.52 1.95
N ASP A 143 -5.79 -7.68 3.15
CA ASP A 143 -5.87 -8.97 3.85
C ASP A 143 -6.94 -9.88 3.27
N GLN A 144 -7.75 -9.39 2.36
CA GLN A 144 -8.86 -10.12 1.76
C GLN A 144 -9.90 -10.56 2.79
N GLU A 145 -10.14 -9.72 3.78
CA GLU A 145 -11.22 -9.96 4.73
C GLU A 145 -12.56 -9.76 4.05
N ALA A 146 -13.51 -10.61 4.42
CA ALA A 146 -14.89 -10.45 3.96
C ALA A 146 -15.46 -9.19 4.59
N GLY A 147 -15.84 -8.22 3.76
CA GLY A 147 -16.34 -6.94 4.25
C GLY A 147 -17.54 -6.48 3.49
#